data_869254b73ff0df06943dca82a9d08ae7
#
_entry.id   869254b73ff0df06943dca82a9d08ae7
#
_cell.length_a   1.000
_cell.length_b   1.000
_cell.length_c   1.000
_cell.angle_alpha   90.00
_cell.angle_beta   90.00
_cell.angle_gamma   90.00
#
_symmetry.space_group_name_H-M   'P 1'
#
loop_
_entity.id
_entity.type
_entity.pdbx_description
1 polymer ?
#
loop_
_entity_poly.entity_id
_entity_poly.type
_entity_poly.pdbx_seq_one_letter_code
_entity_poly.pdbx_strand_id
1 'polypeptide(L)'
;MNIHSLAGAIGMGLPMAIGTAIANPQRKVVGLVGDGGLSLNLGELATLAQEKANVTLLIMNDGGNGVMRGIQDKYFGGGQYYNELHTPDFTLLAQAIGLQAWSVERAEDFDAVMTEALAMPGPSVVEVRMGQIGALKFAGPPQKTLY
;
A
#
# COMPACT_ATOMS: atom_id res chain seq x y z
N MET A 1 10.55 -7.91 -12.55
CA MET A 1 10.35 -9.07 -11.68
C MET A 1 9.24 -8.72 -10.72
N ASN A 2 8.22 -9.54 -10.61
CA ASN A 2 7.12 -9.34 -9.67
C ASN A 2 7.25 -10.33 -8.53
N ILE A 3 7.11 -9.85 -7.29
CA ILE A 3 7.16 -10.67 -6.08
C ILE A 3 5.84 -10.49 -5.34
N HIS A 4 5.19 -11.59 -5.02
CA HIS A 4 3.91 -11.60 -4.31
C HIS A 4 4.04 -12.35 -2.99
N SER A 5 3.25 -11.96 -2.01
CA SER A 5 3.12 -12.70 -0.76
C SER A 5 2.63 -14.14 -1.05
N LEU A 6 3.38 -15.12 -0.60
CA LEU A 6 2.94 -16.51 -0.63
C LEU A 6 1.81 -16.68 0.39
N ALA A 7 0.81 -17.49 0.05
CA ALA A 7 -0.34 -17.80 0.88
C ALA A 7 -1.23 -16.59 1.27
N GLY A 8 -1.10 -15.45 0.58
CA GLY A 8 -1.96 -14.29 0.82
C GLY A 8 -1.79 -13.62 2.18
N ALA A 9 -0.63 -13.78 2.84
CA ALA A 9 -0.37 -13.16 4.13
C ALA A 9 -0.44 -11.63 4.01
N ILE A 10 -1.30 -11.02 4.82
CA ILE A 10 -1.45 -9.57 4.91
C ILE A 10 -0.26 -8.96 5.67
N GLY A 11 0.13 -7.72 5.34
CA GLY A 11 1.22 -7.02 6.00
C GLY A 11 2.61 -7.25 5.41
N MET A 12 2.78 -8.21 4.52
CA MET A 12 4.10 -8.61 4.00
C MET A 12 4.68 -7.67 2.92
N GLY A 13 3.89 -6.73 2.40
CA GLY A 13 4.31 -5.91 1.25
C GLY A 13 5.57 -5.08 1.52
N LEU A 14 5.62 -4.35 2.63
CA LEU A 14 6.76 -3.52 2.98
C LEU A 14 8.01 -4.36 3.34
N PRO A 15 7.94 -5.36 4.25
CA PRO A 15 9.11 -6.22 4.53
C PRO A 15 9.69 -6.90 3.29
N MET A 16 8.83 -7.38 2.39
CA MET A 16 9.28 -7.99 1.14
C MET A 16 9.94 -6.98 0.20
N ALA A 17 9.43 -5.76 0.12
CA ALA A 17 10.03 -4.71 -0.69
C ALA A 17 11.43 -4.34 -0.16
N ILE A 18 11.59 -4.20 1.15
CA ILE A 18 12.88 -3.94 1.80
C ILE A 18 13.86 -5.07 1.50
N GLY A 19 13.49 -6.32 1.77
CA GLY A 19 14.35 -7.47 1.51
C GLY A 19 14.74 -7.60 0.04
N THR A 20 13.81 -7.29 -0.87
CA THR A 20 14.09 -7.30 -2.31
C THR A 20 15.09 -6.22 -2.69
N ALA A 21 14.97 -5.01 -2.13
CA ALA A 21 15.87 -3.90 -2.42
C ALA A 21 17.27 -4.17 -1.88
N ILE A 22 17.39 -4.73 -0.67
CA ILE A 22 18.68 -5.14 -0.09
C ILE A 22 19.38 -6.20 -0.96
N ALA A 23 18.62 -7.16 -1.45
CA ALA A 23 19.15 -8.20 -2.34
C ALA A 23 19.49 -7.67 -3.76
N ASN A 24 18.97 -6.49 -4.14
CA ASN A 24 19.16 -5.90 -5.46
C ASN A 24 19.46 -4.39 -5.36
N PRO A 25 20.56 -3.97 -4.77
CA PRO A 25 20.80 -2.56 -4.41
C PRO A 25 20.89 -1.62 -5.62
N GLN A 26 21.17 -2.14 -6.81
CA GLN A 26 21.26 -1.36 -8.05
C GLN A 26 19.89 -1.14 -8.72
N ARG A 27 18.81 -1.66 -8.15
CA ARG A 27 17.47 -1.55 -8.75
C ARG A 27 16.52 -0.83 -7.82
N LYS A 28 15.71 0.08 -8.40
CA LYS A 28 14.56 0.65 -7.70
C LYS A 28 13.48 -0.43 -7.54
N VAL A 29 13.01 -0.61 -6.33
CA VAL A 29 11.89 -1.49 -6.01
C VAL A 29 10.65 -0.64 -5.77
N VAL A 30 9.54 -0.99 -6.37
CA VAL A 30 8.24 -0.42 -6.05
C VAL A 30 7.48 -1.41 -5.18
N GLY A 31 7.22 -1.02 -3.93
CA GLY A 31 6.37 -1.77 -3.02
C GLY A 31 4.92 -1.25 -3.11
N LEU A 32 3.96 -2.08 -3.50
CA LEU A 32 2.54 -1.73 -3.51
C LEU A 32 1.85 -2.37 -2.32
N VAL A 33 1.22 -1.55 -1.48
CA VAL A 33 0.55 -1.99 -0.25
C VAL A 33 -0.78 -1.26 -0.08
N GLY A 34 -1.75 -1.90 0.58
CA GLY A 34 -2.93 -1.21 1.11
C GLY A 34 -2.63 -0.65 2.51
N ASP A 35 -3.38 0.37 2.90
CA ASP A 35 -3.30 0.99 4.23
C ASP A 35 -3.55 -0.02 5.36
N GLY A 36 -4.53 -0.89 5.22
CA GLY A 36 -4.80 -1.97 6.18
C GLY A 36 -3.64 -2.96 6.31
N GLY A 37 -3.01 -3.33 5.19
CA GLY A 37 -1.83 -4.19 5.20
C GLY A 37 -0.61 -3.52 5.82
N LEU A 38 -0.36 -2.25 5.49
CA LEU A 38 0.77 -1.50 6.05
C LEU A 38 0.60 -1.29 7.56
N SER A 39 -0.62 -1.05 8.03
CA SER A 39 -0.91 -0.83 9.46
C SER A 39 -0.48 -1.99 10.36
N LEU A 40 -0.37 -3.20 9.84
CA LEU A 40 0.15 -4.35 10.59
C LEU A 40 1.66 -4.32 10.82
N ASN A 41 2.41 -3.60 10.00
CA ASN A 41 3.87 -3.56 10.02
C ASN A 41 4.41 -2.13 9.89
N LEU A 42 3.77 -1.15 10.52
CA LEU A 42 4.20 0.26 10.48
C LEU A 42 5.64 0.45 10.96
N GLY A 43 6.09 -0.37 11.91
CA GLY A 43 7.46 -0.33 12.41
C GLY A 43 8.52 -0.55 11.34
N GLU A 44 8.19 -1.25 10.26
CA GLU A 44 9.12 -1.50 9.16
C GLU A 44 9.43 -0.24 8.31
N LEU A 45 8.68 0.85 8.48
CA LEU A 45 9.08 2.16 7.93
C LEU A 45 10.40 2.65 8.54
N ALA A 46 10.64 2.34 9.81
CA ALA A 46 11.92 2.65 10.46
C ALA A 46 13.06 1.79 9.87
N THR A 47 12.80 0.50 9.61
CA THR A 47 13.73 -0.38 8.91
C THR A 47 14.03 0.13 7.50
N LEU A 48 12.99 0.55 6.77
CA LEU A 48 13.14 1.15 5.43
C LEU A 48 14.08 2.36 5.45
N ALA A 49 13.90 3.25 6.42
CA ALA A 49 14.72 4.44 6.60
C ALA A 49 16.16 4.09 7.02
N GLN A 50 16.33 3.19 8.01
CA GLN A 50 17.62 2.78 8.55
C GLN A 50 18.49 2.12 7.48
N GLU A 51 17.94 1.18 6.73
CA GLU A 51 18.65 0.45 5.68
C GLU A 51 18.85 1.29 4.40
N LYS A 52 18.24 2.47 4.33
CA LYS A 52 18.24 3.32 3.13
C LYS A 52 17.89 2.52 1.86
N ALA A 53 16.99 1.56 2.03
CA ALA A 53 16.63 0.62 0.97
C ALA A 53 16.04 1.36 -0.24
N ASN A 54 16.46 1.03 -1.44
CA ASN A 54 16.04 1.70 -2.67
C ASN A 54 14.61 1.31 -3.07
N VAL A 55 13.64 1.69 -2.23
CA VAL A 55 12.20 1.39 -2.37
C VAL A 55 11.41 2.67 -2.53
N THR A 56 10.51 2.70 -3.50
CA THR A 56 9.37 3.62 -3.51
C THR A 56 8.15 2.84 -3.02
N LEU A 57 7.68 3.15 -1.81
CA LEU A 57 6.49 2.52 -1.23
C LEU A 57 5.25 3.27 -1.68
N LEU A 58 4.39 2.60 -2.45
CA LEU A 58 3.10 3.12 -2.90
C LEU A 58 1.99 2.56 -2.00
N ILE A 59 1.34 3.44 -1.24
CA ILE A 59 0.28 3.10 -0.29
C ILE A 59 -1.06 3.44 -0.92
N MET A 60 -1.89 2.44 -1.16
CA MET A 60 -3.25 2.61 -1.63
C MET A 60 -4.17 2.73 -0.40
N ASN A 61 -4.47 3.97 0.00
CA ASN A 61 -5.23 4.28 1.21
C ASN A 61 -6.71 4.48 0.87
N ASP A 62 -7.54 3.49 1.18
CA ASP A 62 -9.00 3.55 1.05
C ASP A 62 -9.73 3.65 2.40
N GLY A 63 -8.99 3.90 3.49
CA GLY A 63 -9.52 4.07 4.84
C GLY A 63 -9.89 2.75 5.51
N GLY A 64 -9.26 1.64 5.12
CA GLY A 64 -9.52 0.38 5.77
C GLY A 64 -9.14 -0.88 5.02
N ASN A 65 -9.92 -1.93 5.25
CA ASN A 65 -9.75 -3.22 4.59
C ASN A 65 -10.64 -3.32 3.34
N GLY A 66 -10.34 -2.53 2.28
CA GLY A 66 -11.19 -2.40 1.09
C GLY A 66 -11.48 -3.71 0.38
N VAL A 67 -10.52 -4.64 0.33
CA VAL A 67 -10.75 -5.99 -0.22
C VAL A 67 -11.81 -6.72 0.60
N MET A 68 -11.79 -6.62 1.93
CA MET A 68 -12.78 -7.24 2.80
C MET A 68 -14.16 -6.61 2.64
N ARG A 69 -14.23 -5.28 2.48
CA ARG A 69 -15.50 -4.60 2.12
C ARG A 69 -16.09 -5.21 0.86
N GLY A 70 -15.29 -5.31 -0.20
CA GLY A 70 -15.75 -5.89 -1.47
C GLY A 70 -16.18 -7.37 -1.36
N ILE A 71 -15.52 -8.17 -0.54
CA ILE A 71 -15.89 -9.55 -0.27
C ILE A 71 -17.22 -9.61 0.50
N GLN A 72 -17.39 -8.80 1.53
CA GLN A 72 -18.61 -8.75 2.32
C GLN A 72 -19.81 -8.29 1.49
N ASP A 73 -19.63 -7.28 0.65
CA ASP A 73 -20.67 -6.84 -0.29
C ASP A 73 -21.07 -7.95 -1.25
N LYS A 74 -20.09 -8.63 -1.82
CA LYS A 74 -20.33 -9.60 -2.89
C LYS A 74 -20.89 -10.93 -2.39
N TYR A 75 -20.44 -11.40 -1.23
CA TYR A 75 -20.72 -12.76 -0.77
C TYR A 75 -21.58 -12.85 0.49
N PHE A 76 -21.68 -11.75 1.25
CA PHE A 76 -22.34 -11.75 2.56
C PHE A 76 -23.48 -10.72 2.67
N GLY A 77 -24.06 -10.32 1.53
CA GLY A 77 -25.25 -9.47 1.50
C GLY A 77 -25.04 -8.01 1.90
N GLY A 78 -23.79 -7.51 1.84
CA GLY A 78 -23.49 -6.10 2.07
C GLY A 78 -23.37 -5.69 3.54
N GLY A 79 -23.38 -6.62 4.46
CA GLY A 79 -23.09 -6.33 5.88
C GLY A 79 -21.62 -6.00 6.07
N GLN A 80 -21.32 -4.75 6.44
CA GLN A 80 -19.94 -4.28 6.65
C GLN A 80 -19.55 -4.41 8.11
N TYR A 81 -18.53 -5.23 8.40
CA TYR A 81 -18.06 -5.48 9.76
C TYR A 81 -16.55 -5.34 9.85
N TYR A 82 -16.07 -4.48 10.76
CA TYR A 82 -14.65 -4.31 11.10
C TYR A 82 -13.72 -3.98 9.91
N ASN A 83 -14.23 -3.28 8.90
CA ASN A 83 -13.48 -2.95 7.69
C ASN A 83 -12.91 -1.54 7.68
N GLU A 84 -13.47 -0.65 8.47
CA GLU A 84 -12.95 0.71 8.61
C GLU A 84 -11.81 0.74 9.59
N LEU A 85 -10.73 1.42 9.22
CA LEU A 85 -9.55 1.59 10.06
C LEU A 85 -9.31 3.07 10.32
N HIS A 86 -8.86 3.36 11.52
CA HIS A 86 -8.29 4.66 11.85
C HIS A 86 -6.82 4.64 11.46
N THR A 87 -6.52 4.93 10.19
CA THR A 87 -5.16 4.96 9.70
C THR A 87 -4.51 6.31 9.99
N PRO A 88 -3.19 6.36 10.25
CA PRO A 88 -2.48 7.62 10.35
C PRO A 88 -2.43 8.32 8.99
N ASP A 89 -2.08 9.60 8.98
CA ASP A 89 -1.54 10.26 7.80
C ASP A 89 -0.17 9.65 7.50
N PHE A 90 -0.10 8.79 6.49
CA PHE A 90 1.13 8.06 6.17
C PHE A 90 2.22 8.98 5.63
N THR A 91 1.85 10.09 5.00
CA THR A 91 2.80 11.09 4.53
C THR A 91 3.50 11.77 5.71
N LEU A 92 2.73 12.23 6.71
CA LEU A 92 3.30 12.82 7.93
C LEU A 92 4.12 11.81 8.73
N LEU A 93 3.65 10.56 8.83
CA LEU A 93 4.36 9.49 9.52
C LEU A 93 5.71 9.21 8.85
N ALA A 94 5.75 9.11 7.53
CA ALA A 94 6.98 8.89 6.78
C ALA A 94 7.98 10.06 6.97
N GLN A 95 7.50 11.29 6.90
CA GLN A 95 8.31 12.49 7.14
C GLN A 95 8.88 12.54 8.56
N ALA A 96 8.10 12.15 9.56
CA ALA A 96 8.55 12.08 10.95
C ALA A 96 9.72 11.09 11.18
N ILE A 97 9.85 10.09 10.30
CA ILE A 97 10.94 9.10 10.30
C ILE A 97 12.09 9.54 9.38
N GLY A 98 11.98 10.69 8.71
CA GLY A 98 13.00 11.24 7.81
C GLY A 98 12.91 10.72 6.37
N LEU A 99 11.81 10.10 5.97
CA LEU A 99 11.56 9.69 4.59
C LEU A 99 10.97 10.82 3.76
N GLN A 100 11.33 10.89 2.48
CA GLN A 100 10.61 11.73 1.52
C GLN A 100 9.24 11.12 1.24
N ALA A 101 8.20 11.95 1.26
CA ALA A 101 6.85 11.47 1.09
C ALA A 101 5.95 12.47 0.37
N TRP A 102 5.05 11.95 -0.45
CA TRP A 102 4.03 12.69 -1.22
C TRP A 102 2.65 12.10 -1.00
N SER A 103 1.64 12.94 -1.14
CA SER A 103 0.24 12.52 -1.18
C SER A 103 -0.34 12.76 -2.57
N VAL A 104 -1.11 11.81 -3.07
CA VAL A 104 -1.90 11.91 -4.31
C VAL A 104 -3.37 11.91 -3.91
N GLU A 105 -4.05 13.02 -4.13
CA GLU A 105 -5.48 13.20 -3.86
C GLU A 105 -6.34 13.16 -5.13
N ARG A 106 -5.73 13.41 -6.28
CA ARG A 106 -6.38 13.46 -7.58
C ARG A 106 -5.65 12.56 -8.56
N ALA A 107 -6.40 11.83 -9.37
CA ALA A 107 -5.83 10.89 -10.34
C ALA A 107 -4.84 11.55 -11.33
N GLU A 108 -5.13 12.79 -11.72
CA GLU A 108 -4.28 13.55 -12.64
C GLU A 108 -2.89 13.91 -12.09
N ASP A 109 -2.71 13.91 -10.76
CA ASP A 109 -1.43 14.24 -10.12
C ASP A 109 -0.52 13.01 -10.01
N PHE A 110 -1.06 11.81 -10.23
CA PHE A 110 -0.36 10.54 -9.99
C PHE A 110 0.93 10.40 -10.80
N ASP A 111 0.89 10.69 -12.10
CA ASP A 111 2.05 10.49 -12.98
C ASP A 111 3.21 11.44 -12.62
N ALA A 112 2.90 12.69 -12.27
CA ALA A 112 3.91 13.66 -11.86
C ALA A 112 4.57 13.25 -10.54
N VAL A 113 3.77 12.90 -9.52
CA VAL A 113 4.25 12.47 -8.22
C VAL A 113 5.07 11.18 -8.32
N MET A 114 4.59 10.19 -9.07
CA MET A 114 5.32 8.93 -9.26
C MET A 114 6.64 9.14 -10.00
N THR A 115 6.67 10.03 -10.98
CA THR A 115 7.91 10.36 -11.72
C THR A 115 8.95 10.94 -10.75
N GLU A 116 8.55 11.87 -9.89
CA GLU A 116 9.43 12.46 -8.88
C GLU A 116 9.91 11.43 -7.86
N ALA A 117 8.98 10.65 -7.30
CA ALA A 117 9.30 9.64 -6.28
C ALA A 117 10.22 8.53 -6.81
N LEU A 118 10.04 8.11 -8.07
CA LEU A 118 10.89 7.08 -8.69
C LEU A 118 12.29 7.60 -9.03
N ALA A 119 12.43 8.89 -9.28
CA ALA A 119 13.72 9.51 -9.55
C ALA A 119 14.57 9.72 -8.28
N MET A 120 13.94 9.70 -7.09
CA MET A 120 14.63 9.86 -5.82
C MET A 120 15.58 8.68 -5.55
N PRO A 121 16.83 8.92 -5.16
CA PRO A 121 17.70 7.86 -4.66
C PRO A 121 17.25 7.41 -3.26
N GLY A 122 17.29 6.10 -2.99
CA GLY A 122 16.93 5.56 -1.68
C GLY A 122 15.41 5.45 -1.45
N PRO A 123 14.98 5.41 -0.18
CA PRO A 123 13.59 5.19 0.18
C PRO A 123 12.71 6.42 -0.03
N SER A 124 11.48 6.18 -0.50
CA SER A 124 10.45 7.19 -0.64
C SER A 124 9.06 6.58 -0.43
N VAL A 125 8.09 7.42 -0.09
CA VAL A 125 6.70 6.99 0.16
C VAL A 125 5.75 7.83 -0.66
N VAL A 126 4.77 7.20 -1.29
CA VAL A 126 3.66 7.85 -1.99
C VAL A 126 2.36 7.32 -1.43
N GLU A 127 1.56 8.18 -0.80
CA GLU A 127 0.22 7.85 -0.34
C GLU A 127 -0.80 8.26 -1.40
N VAL A 128 -1.58 7.29 -1.91
CA VAL A 128 -2.72 7.55 -2.81
C VAL A 128 -4.00 7.49 -1.98
N ARG A 129 -4.66 8.64 -1.80
CA ARG A 129 -5.90 8.76 -1.04
C ARG A 129 -7.11 8.36 -1.89
N MET A 130 -7.39 7.07 -1.90
CA MET A 130 -8.38 6.46 -2.79
C MET A 130 -9.83 6.85 -2.49
N GLY A 131 -10.14 7.33 -1.30
CA GLY A 131 -11.49 7.82 -0.97
C GLY A 131 -11.99 8.91 -1.90
N GLN A 132 -11.09 9.63 -2.58
CA GLN A 132 -11.40 10.65 -3.58
C GLN A 132 -11.34 10.12 -5.02
N ILE A 133 -10.69 8.98 -5.25
CA ILE A 133 -10.46 8.40 -6.58
C ILE A 133 -11.52 7.32 -6.92
N GLY A 134 -12.22 6.83 -5.92
CA GLY A 134 -13.29 5.83 -6.06
C GLY A 134 -12.88 4.42 -5.62
N ALA A 135 -13.87 3.67 -5.13
CA ALA A 135 -13.67 2.33 -4.62
C ALA A 135 -13.36 1.30 -5.72
N LEU A 136 -12.52 0.32 -5.41
CA LEU A 136 -12.33 -0.87 -6.24
C LEU A 136 -13.65 -1.60 -6.44
N LYS A 137 -14.05 -1.76 -7.70
CA LYS A 137 -15.20 -2.59 -8.05
C LYS A 137 -14.71 -3.99 -8.40
N PHE A 138 -15.14 -4.98 -7.64
CA PHE A 138 -14.90 -6.39 -8.00
C PHE A 138 -15.71 -6.75 -9.25
N ALA A 139 -15.01 -6.97 -10.37
CA ALA A 139 -15.64 -7.42 -11.60
C ALA A 139 -16.00 -8.92 -11.52
N GLY A 140 -17.13 -9.28 -12.13
CA GLY A 140 -17.58 -10.67 -12.31
C GLY A 140 -18.74 -11.10 -11.40
N PRO A 141 -19.47 -12.18 -11.78
CA PRO A 141 -20.56 -12.70 -10.97
C PRO A 141 -20.06 -13.26 -9.65
N PRO A 142 -20.88 -13.27 -8.58
CA PRO A 142 -20.53 -13.92 -7.34
C PRO A 142 -20.26 -15.40 -7.60
N GLN A 143 -19.11 -15.89 -7.19
CA GLN A 143 -18.88 -17.33 -7.18
C GLN A 143 -19.86 -17.94 -6.18
N LYS A 144 -20.54 -19.04 -6.60
CA LYS A 144 -21.38 -19.80 -5.67
C LYS A 144 -20.49 -20.29 -4.54
N THR A 145 -20.78 -19.87 -3.31
CA THR A 145 -20.17 -20.43 -2.11
C THR A 145 -20.45 -21.93 -2.07
N LEU A 146 -19.39 -22.70 -2.05
CA LEU A 146 -19.45 -24.16 -1.78
C LEU A 146 -19.56 -24.33 -0.25
N TYR A 147 -20.76 -24.05 0.29
CA TYR A 147 -21.18 -24.47 1.64
C TYR A 147 -22.64 -24.90 1.56
#